data_305ce8e9aecb79e3bc299ee5d5c4aff3
#
_entry.id   305ce8e9aecb79e3bc299ee5d5c4aff3
#
_cell.length_a   1.000
_cell.length_b   1.000
_cell.length_c   1.000
_cell.angle_alpha   90.00
_cell.angle_beta   90.00
_cell.angle_gamma   90.00
#
_symmetry.space_group_name_H-M   'P 1'
#
loop_
_entity.id
_entity.type
_entity.pdbx_description
1 polymer ?
#
loop_
_entity_poly.entity_id
_entity_poly.type
_entity_poly.pdbx_seq_one_letter_code
_entity_poly.pdbx_strand_id
1 'polypeptide(L)'
;MKIKITIFLFFLMILSSCTGVGSKGFFGTGVSVAFDPRSVGTQIDDSIMEKNLMARILLKDKKYLLGIKSKVLDGRIFLTGKVENPEEKLQLTKLAWETVGVRSVRNDIKIKEEFNFKQSAKDLLITSQLRTAIILNKKVKASNYQIDTYKKKIFLYGIAFTTDEKDEVLKEAKEIPDVKDVVASIILVEDLRIQKN
;
A
#
# COMPACT_ATOMS: atom_id res chain seq x y z
N MET A 1 34.57 -38.04 5.54
CA MET A 1 34.05 -37.23 6.68
C MET A 1 34.16 -35.74 6.42
N LYS A 2 35.31 -35.25 5.90
CA LYS A 2 35.52 -33.79 5.65
C LYS A 2 34.53 -33.14 4.66
N ILE A 3 34.17 -33.85 3.56
CA ILE A 3 33.23 -33.31 2.55
C ILE A 3 31.81 -33.09 3.12
N LYS A 4 31.34 -33.99 3.99
CA LYS A 4 29.99 -33.85 4.62
C LYS A 4 29.93 -32.64 5.58
N ILE A 5 31.05 -32.38 6.26
CA ILE A 5 31.18 -31.22 7.15
C ILE A 5 31.20 -29.91 6.33
N THR A 6 31.91 -29.91 5.19
CA THR A 6 31.97 -28.70 4.32
C THR A 6 30.60 -28.38 3.70
N ILE A 7 29.86 -29.40 3.27
CA ILE A 7 28.49 -29.23 2.74
C ILE A 7 27.54 -28.75 3.84
N PHE A 8 27.68 -29.27 5.07
CA PHE A 8 26.87 -28.83 6.21
C PHE A 8 27.16 -27.38 6.61
N LEU A 9 28.45 -26.97 6.61
CA LEU A 9 28.84 -25.58 6.86
C LEU A 9 28.34 -24.64 5.75
N PHE A 10 28.40 -25.07 4.49
CA PHE A 10 27.88 -24.28 3.36
C PHE A 10 26.35 -24.12 3.43
N PHE A 11 25.64 -25.18 3.85
CA PHE A 11 24.18 -25.12 4.07
C PHE A 11 23.81 -24.23 5.27
N LEU A 12 24.63 -24.22 6.32
CA LEU A 12 24.45 -23.33 7.47
C LEU A 12 24.65 -21.84 7.10
N MET A 13 25.58 -21.54 6.19
CA MET A 13 25.80 -20.18 5.67
C MET A 13 24.63 -19.66 4.82
N ILE A 14 23.92 -20.55 4.12
CA ILE A 14 22.72 -20.19 3.33
C ILE A 14 21.55 -19.89 4.25
N LEU A 15 21.44 -20.57 5.41
CA LEU A 15 20.37 -20.34 6.39
C LEU A 15 20.55 -19.01 7.17
N SER A 16 21.77 -18.52 7.33
CA SER A 16 22.02 -17.22 7.98
C SER A 16 21.78 -16.01 7.06
N SER A 17 21.65 -16.21 5.74
CA SER A 17 21.28 -15.14 4.80
C SER A 17 19.77 -14.89 4.75
N CYS A 18 18.98 -15.69 5.48
CA CYS A 18 17.51 -15.57 5.56
C CYS A 18 17.02 -14.96 6.89
N THR A 19 17.88 -14.24 7.62
CA THR A 19 17.36 -13.24 8.54
C THR A 19 16.88 -12.07 7.69
N GLY A 20 15.73 -12.27 7.08
CA GLY A 20 14.94 -11.22 6.48
C GLY A 20 14.59 -10.19 7.55
N VAL A 21 15.51 -9.30 7.83
CA VAL A 21 15.14 -7.92 8.09
C VAL A 21 14.35 -7.54 6.86
N GLY A 22 13.03 -7.58 6.98
CA GLY A 22 12.13 -7.29 5.88
C GLY A 22 12.66 -6.07 5.15
N SER A 23 12.42 -5.96 3.86
CA SER A 23 12.88 -4.91 2.94
C SER A 23 12.62 -3.45 3.37
N LYS A 24 12.34 -3.23 4.64
CA LYS A 24 12.40 -1.99 5.42
C LYS A 24 13.68 -1.96 6.25
N GLY A 25 14.82 -2.33 5.66
CA GLY A 25 16.11 -2.11 6.26
C GLY A 25 16.29 -0.61 6.56
N PHE A 26 17.08 -0.30 7.59
CA PHE A 26 17.40 1.06 8.05
C PHE A 26 17.70 2.05 6.89
N PHE A 27 18.30 1.59 5.80
CA PHE A 27 18.54 2.38 4.59
C PHE A 27 17.29 2.58 3.72
N GLY A 28 16.37 1.60 3.64
CA GLY A 28 15.14 1.71 2.85
C GLY A 28 14.12 2.65 3.47
N THR A 29 14.06 2.71 4.80
CA THR A 29 13.15 3.61 5.53
C THR A 29 13.64 5.06 5.45
N GLY A 30 14.96 5.28 5.56
CA GLY A 30 15.53 6.64 5.52
C GLY A 30 15.36 7.28 4.13
N VAL A 31 15.59 6.53 3.06
CA VAL A 31 15.44 7.05 1.69
C VAL A 31 13.97 7.32 1.35
N SER A 32 13.03 6.48 1.76
CA SER A 32 11.60 6.72 1.52
C SER A 32 11.08 7.93 2.28
N VAL A 33 11.55 8.17 3.51
CA VAL A 33 11.21 9.37 4.30
C VAL A 33 11.73 10.64 3.64
N ALA A 34 12.94 10.61 3.06
CA ALA A 34 13.54 11.78 2.40
C ALA A 34 12.81 12.21 1.11
N PHE A 35 12.08 11.31 0.47
CA PHE A 35 11.33 11.58 -0.75
C PHE A 35 9.81 11.73 -0.54
N ASP A 36 9.33 11.55 0.69
CA ASP A 36 7.92 11.78 1.03
C ASP A 36 7.69 13.27 1.24
N PRO A 37 6.74 13.88 0.53
CA PRO A 37 6.48 15.33 0.63
C PRO A 37 5.84 15.77 1.94
N ARG A 38 5.37 14.82 2.77
CA ARG A 38 4.82 15.13 4.09
C ARG A 38 5.95 15.44 5.07
N SER A 39 5.67 16.30 6.06
CA SER A 39 6.61 16.50 7.16
C SER A 39 6.87 15.17 7.90
N VAL A 40 8.04 15.03 8.52
CA VAL A 40 8.39 13.84 9.32
C VAL A 40 7.36 13.60 10.43
N GLY A 41 6.88 14.67 11.09
CA GLY A 41 5.83 14.59 12.10
C GLY A 41 4.54 13.98 11.52
N THR A 42 4.06 14.48 10.37
CA THR A 42 2.88 13.93 9.70
C THR A 42 3.05 12.46 9.31
N GLN A 43 4.24 12.07 8.85
CA GLN A 43 4.53 10.67 8.51
C GLN A 43 4.48 9.75 9.74
N ILE A 44 5.00 10.23 10.89
CA ILE A 44 4.93 9.52 12.16
C ILE A 44 3.48 9.39 12.61
N ASP A 45 2.72 10.47 12.63
CA ASP A 45 1.31 10.47 13.04
C ASP A 45 0.47 9.53 12.16
N ASP A 46 0.64 9.59 10.84
CA ASP A 46 -0.03 8.71 9.88
C ASP A 46 0.35 7.23 10.11
N SER A 47 1.62 6.95 10.41
CA SER A 47 2.10 5.60 10.70
C SER A 47 1.51 5.04 12.00
N ILE A 48 1.43 5.88 13.04
CA ILE A 48 0.80 5.50 14.33
C ILE A 48 -0.70 5.24 14.12
N MET A 49 -1.38 6.13 13.40
CA MET A 49 -2.80 5.99 13.07
C MET A 49 -3.07 4.70 12.30
N GLU A 50 -2.26 4.40 11.26
CA GLU A 50 -2.38 3.18 10.46
C GLU A 50 -2.21 1.92 11.31
N LYS A 51 -1.19 1.88 12.18
CA LYS A 51 -0.94 0.75 13.07
C LYS A 51 -2.06 0.56 14.10
N ASN A 52 -2.53 1.65 14.71
CA ASN A 52 -3.63 1.61 15.68
C ASN A 52 -4.93 1.11 15.03
N LEU A 53 -5.25 1.59 13.82
CA LEU A 53 -6.41 1.12 13.08
C LEU A 53 -6.29 -0.37 12.76
N MET A 54 -5.14 -0.82 12.23
CA MET A 54 -4.93 -2.24 11.91
C MET A 54 -4.96 -3.13 13.14
N ALA A 55 -4.43 -2.69 14.28
CA ALA A 55 -4.53 -3.42 15.54
C ALA A 55 -6.01 -3.58 15.98
N ARG A 56 -6.81 -2.52 15.89
CA ARG A 56 -8.26 -2.56 16.21
C ARG A 56 -9.03 -3.48 15.27
N ILE A 57 -8.72 -3.42 13.96
CA ILE A 57 -9.30 -4.32 12.95
C ILE A 57 -8.96 -5.78 13.28
N LEU A 58 -7.70 -6.07 13.64
CA LEU A 58 -7.25 -7.41 14.01
C LEU A 58 -7.89 -7.92 15.30
N LEU A 59 -8.06 -7.04 16.28
CA LEU A 59 -8.75 -7.38 17.54
C LEU A 59 -10.24 -7.70 17.32
N LYS A 60 -10.84 -7.08 16.29
CA LYS A 60 -12.23 -7.37 15.91
C LYS A 60 -12.36 -8.78 15.33
N ASP A 61 -11.48 -9.15 14.38
CA ASP A 61 -11.43 -10.50 13.83
C ASP A 61 -10.08 -10.74 13.14
N LYS A 62 -9.39 -11.80 13.52
CA LYS A 62 -8.08 -12.19 12.96
C LYS A 62 -8.12 -12.48 11.45
N LYS A 63 -9.29 -12.81 10.88
CA LYS A 63 -9.44 -13.05 9.44
C LYS A 63 -9.08 -11.83 8.59
N TYR A 64 -9.17 -10.62 9.15
CA TYR A 64 -8.86 -9.38 8.45
C TYR A 64 -7.36 -9.14 8.24
N LEU A 65 -6.48 -9.87 8.97
CA LEU A 65 -5.02 -9.70 8.92
C LEU A 65 -4.45 -9.77 7.49
N LEU A 66 -4.92 -10.70 6.69
CA LEU A 66 -4.44 -10.92 5.33
C LEU A 66 -5.39 -10.34 4.26
N GLY A 67 -6.63 -10.08 4.64
CA GLY A 67 -7.68 -9.67 3.71
C GLY A 67 -7.85 -8.16 3.56
N ILE A 68 -7.44 -7.39 4.58
CA ILE A 68 -7.64 -5.95 4.64
C ILE A 68 -6.30 -5.24 4.67
N LYS A 69 -6.19 -4.19 3.89
CA LYS A 69 -5.05 -3.27 3.89
C LYS A 69 -5.54 -1.87 4.23
N SER A 70 -4.79 -1.15 5.01
CA SER A 70 -4.99 0.28 5.23
C SER A 70 -3.78 1.06 4.77
N LYS A 71 -4.01 2.30 4.36
CA LYS A 71 -2.99 3.31 4.15
C LYS A 71 -3.50 4.62 4.72
N VAL A 72 -2.63 5.35 5.41
CA VAL A 72 -2.95 6.68 5.93
C VAL A 72 -2.03 7.69 5.28
N LEU A 73 -2.61 8.76 4.75
CA LEU A 73 -1.90 9.87 4.12
C LEU A 73 -2.50 11.18 4.60
N ASP A 74 -1.76 11.92 5.40
CA ASP A 74 -2.18 13.21 5.98
C ASP A 74 -3.53 13.10 6.72
N GLY A 75 -3.69 12.05 7.57
CA GLY A 75 -4.91 11.78 8.31
C GLY A 75 -6.07 11.23 7.47
N ARG A 76 -5.86 11.00 6.18
CA ARG A 76 -6.86 10.40 5.28
C ARG A 76 -6.64 8.90 5.21
N ILE A 77 -7.63 8.12 5.62
CA ILE A 77 -7.58 6.66 5.66
C ILE A 77 -8.13 6.09 4.35
N PHE A 78 -7.36 5.19 3.74
CA PHE A 78 -7.74 4.41 2.57
C PHE A 78 -7.77 2.93 2.96
N LEU A 79 -8.95 2.29 2.80
CA LEU A 79 -9.14 0.88 3.06
C LEU A 79 -9.37 0.11 1.76
N THR A 80 -8.61 -0.96 1.56
CA THR A 80 -8.79 -1.89 0.45
C THR A 80 -8.80 -3.33 0.93
N GLY A 81 -9.25 -4.24 0.09
CA GLY A 81 -9.30 -5.65 0.40
C GLY A 81 -10.66 -6.28 0.11
N LYS A 82 -10.94 -7.40 0.77
CA LYS A 82 -12.17 -8.16 0.57
C LYS A 82 -12.75 -8.64 1.89
N VAL A 83 -14.06 -8.54 2.01
CA VAL A 83 -14.86 -9.06 3.15
C VAL A 83 -15.99 -9.96 2.65
N GLU A 84 -16.59 -10.74 3.56
CA GLU A 84 -17.63 -11.70 3.20
C GLU A 84 -18.96 -11.02 2.86
N ASN A 85 -19.29 -9.94 3.57
CA ASN A 85 -20.61 -9.32 3.49
C ASN A 85 -20.53 -7.79 3.68
N PRO A 86 -21.62 -7.06 3.33
CA PRO A 86 -21.69 -5.60 3.47
C PRO A 86 -21.58 -5.11 4.92
N GLU A 87 -22.05 -5.88 5.89
CA GLU A 87 -22.04 -5.53 7.31
C GLU A 87 -20.58 -5.41 7.81
N GLU A 88 -19.71 -6.34 7.40
CA GLU A 88 -18.28 -6.28 7.71
C GLU A 88 -17.64 -5.03 7.12
N LYS A 89 -17.97 -4.69 5.88
CA LYS A 89 -17.50 -3.46 5.24
C LYS A 89 -17.91 -2.22 6.03
N LEU A 90 -19.18 -2.17 6.49
CA LEU A 90 -19.70 -1.06 7.30
C LEU A 90 -18.98 -0.97 8.64
N GLN A 91 -18.76 -2.12 9.32
CA GLN A 91 -18.03 -2.17 10.60
C GLN A 91 -16.59 -1.65 10.45
N LEU A 92 -15.89 -2.03 9.39
CA LEU A 92 -14.53 -1.54 9.13
C LEU A 92 -14.52 -0.04 8.82
N THR A 93 -15.54 0.48 8.13
CA THR A 93 -15.72 1.92 7.92
C THR A 93 -15.88 2.66 9.25
N LYS A 94 -16.71 2.12 10.14
CA LYS A 94 -16.93 2.69 11.48
C LYS A 94 -15.63 2.74 12.28
N LEU A 95 -14.90 1.62 12.34
CA LEU A 95 -13.60 1.56 13.03
C LEU A 95 -12.60 2.60 12.50
N ALA A 96 -12.61 2.84 11.18
CA ALA A 96 -11.76 3.86 10.58
C ALA A 96 -12.16 5.27 11.01
N TRP A 97 -13.45 5.60 11.04
CA TRP A 97 -13.92 6.90 11.50
C TRP A 97 -13.69 7.16 13.00
N GLU A 98 -13.66 6.11 13.82
CA GLU A 98 -13.36 6.19 15.25
C GLU A 98 -11.85 6.33 15.55
N THR A 99 -11.00 6.36 14.53
CA THR A 99 -9.55 6.49 14.71
C THR A 99 -9.19 7.96 15.00
N VAL A 100 -8.41 8.17 16.06
CA VAL A 100 -8.02 9.53 16.49
C VAL A 100 -7.22 10.22 15.40
N GLY A 101 -7.58 11.47 15.08
CA GLY A 101 -6.91 12.30 14.09
C GLY A 101 -7.36 12.05 12.64
N VAL A 102 -8.36 11.18 12.41
CA VAL A 102 -8.90 10.94 11.07
C VAL A 102 -9.53 12.21 10.48
N ARG A 103 -9.19 12.50 9.22
CA ARG A 103 -9.75 13.62 8.43
C ARG A 103 -10.77 13.15 7.42
N SER A 104 -10.54 11.99 6.82
CA SER A 104 -11.47 11.36 5.89
C SER A 104 -11.24 9.85 5.81
N VAL A 105 -12.27 9.12 5.42
CA VAL A 105 -12.19 7.68 5.19
C VAL A 105 -12.68 7.38 3.78
N ARG A 106 -11.84 6.70 2.99
CA ARG A 106 -12.21 6.11 1.72
C ARG A 106 -12.16 4.60 1.84
N ASN A 107 -13.32 3.96 1.74
CA ASN A 107 -13.45 2.51 1.87
C ASN A 107 -13.74 1.86 0.50
N ASP A 108 -12.71 1.36 -0.15
CA ASP A 108 -12.76 0.63 -1.42
C ASP A 108 -12.72 -0.90 -1.22
N ILE A 109 -13.02 -1.40 0.00
CA ILE A 109 -13.18 -2.83 0.30
C ILE A 109 -14.30 -3.41 -0.56
N LYS A 110 -14.06 -4.58 -1.13
CA LYS A 110 -15.01 -5.33 -1.95
C LYS A 110 -15.61 -6.50 -1.18
N ILE A 111 -16.82 -6.88 -1.50
CA ILE A 111 -17.42 -8.13 -1.02
C ILE A 111 -16.74 -9.28 -1.77
N LYS A 112 -16.41 -10.35 -1.06
CA LYS A 112 -15.87 -11.56 -1.68
C LYS A 112 -16.88 -12.16 -2.64
N GLU A 113 -16.38 -12.62 -3.75
CA GLU A 113 -17.08 -13.43 -4.71
C GLU A 113 -16.33 -14.76 -4.82
N GLU A 114 -16.87 -15.70 -5.56
CA GLU A 114 -16.20 -16.97 -5.83
C GLU A 114 -14.76 -16.72 -6.33
N PHE A 115 -13.83 -17.51 -5.81
CA PHE A 115 -12.42 -17.35 -6.14
C PHE A 115 -12.17 -17.69 -7.61
N ASN A 116 -11.77 -16.70 -8.38
CA ASN A 116 -11.38 -16.87 -9.77
C ASN A 116 -9.87 -16.66 -9.92
N PHE A 117 -9.13 -17.78 -9.99
CA PHE A 117 -7.67 -17.77 -10.13
C PHE A 117 -7.21 -16.95 -11.34
N LYS A 118 -7.85 -17.13 -12.51
CA LYS A 118 -7.51 -16.42 -13.75
C LYS A 118 -7.65 -14.90 -13.59
N GLN A 119 -8.73 -14.47 -12.92
CA GLN A 119 -8.94 -13.04 -12.64
C GLN A 119 -7.90 -12.50 -11.65
N SER A 120 -7.60 -13.23 -10.59
CA SER A 120 -6.60 -12.82 -9.59
C SER A 120 -5.19 -12.72 -10.20
N ALA A 121 -4.82 -13.65 -11.09
CA ALA A 121 -3.56 -13.60 -11.81
C ALA A 121 -3.47 -12.38 -12.74
N LYS A 122 -4.56 -12.02 -13.43
CA LYS A 122 -4.63 -10.81 -14.26
C LYS A 122 -4.50 -9.54 -13.43
N ASP A 123 -5.18 -9.47 -12.30
CA ASP A 123 -5.10 -8.31 -11.40
C ASP A 123 -3.68 -8.12 -10.86
N LEU A 124 -3.00 -9.23 -10.51
CA LEU A 124 -1.60 -9.19 -10.10
C LEU A 124 -0.68 -8.69 -11.22
N LEU A 125 -0.90 -9.17 -12.45
CA LEU A 125 -0.12 -8.74 -13.61
C LEU A 125 -0.29 -7.23 -13.86
N ILE A 126 -1.50 -6.72 -13.86
CA ILE A 126 -1.80 -5.28 -14.00
C ILE A 126 -1.08 -4.47 -12.91
N THR A 127 -1.19 -4.89 -11.64
CA THR A 127 -0.50 -4.22 -10.53
C THR A 127 1.02 -4.18 -10.75
N SER A 128 1.61 -5.30 -11.18
CA SER A 128 3.06 -5.42 -11.40
C SER A 128 3.53 -4.56 -12.58
N GLN A 129 2.77 -4.55 -13.68
CA GLN A 129 3.06 -3.72 -14.84
C GLN A 129 3.02 -2.22 -14.50
N LEU A 130 1.97 -1.74 -13.81
CA LEU A 130 1.89 -0.35 -13.40
C LEU A 130 3.01 0.00 -12.42
N ARG A 131 3.30 -0.87 -11.45
CA ARG A 131 4.40 -0.64 -10.51
C ARG A 131 5.74 -0.48 -11.24
N THR A 132 6.01 -1.31 -12.24
CA THR A 132 7.21 -1.21 -13.07
C THR A 132 7.21 0.09 -13.88
N ALA A 133 6.09 0.43 -14.53
CA ALA A 133 5.97 1.65 -15.33
C ALA A 133 6.29 2.91 -14.51
N ILE A 134 5.68 3.07 -13.32
CA ILE A 134 5.93 4.25 -12.47
C ILE A 134 7.34 4.27 -11.85
N ILE A 135 7.98 3.10 -11.62
CA ILE A 135 9.37 3.04 -11.15
C ILE A 135 10.34 3.51 -12.26
N LEU A 136 10.07 3.17 -13.50
CA LEU A 136 10.90 3.55 -14.65
C LEU A 136 10.64 4.99 -15.10
N ASN A 137 9.49 5.56 -14.80
CA ASN A 137 9.15 6.93 -15.16
C ASN A 137 9.88 7.93 -14.26
N LYS A 138 10.86 8.66 -14.83
CA LYS A 138 11.71 9.61 -14.10
C LYS A 138 10.97 10.80 -13.50
N LYS A 139 9.76 11.10 -13.99
CA LYS A 139 8.90 12.18 -13.49
C LYS A 139 8.07 11.76 -12.28
N VAL A 140 8.04 10.48 -11.94
CA VAL A 140 7.18 9.92 -10.90
C VAL A 140 8.00 9.43 -9.71
N LYS A 141 7.63 9.82 -8.51
CA LYS A 141 8.18 9.30 -7.26
C LYS A 141 7.40 8.06 -6.81
N ALA A 142 7.71 6.90 -7.41
CA ALA A 142 6.97 5.63 -7.26
C ALA A 142 6.72 5.22 -5.79
N SER A 143 7.62 5.59 -4.86
CA SER A 143 7.49 5.33 -3.42
C SER A 143 6.27 6.00 -2.78
N ASN A 144 5.76 7.07 -3.39
CA ASN A 144 4.66 7.87 -2.85
C ASN A 144 3.28 7.29 -3.23
N TYR A 145 3.26 6.18 -3.99
CA TYR A 145 2.00 5.62 -4.49
C TYR A 145 1.76 4.20 -3.99
N GLN A 146 0.52 3.96 -3.59
CA GLN A 146 -0.04 2.64 -3.29
C GLN A 146 -0.94 2.22 -4.44
N ILE A 147 -0.69 1.02 -4.97
CA ILE A 147 -1.46 0.43 -6.07
C ILE A 147 -2.13 -0.85 -5.58
N ASP A 148 -3.41 -0.98 -5.87
CA ASP A 148 -4.18 -2.20 -5.69
C ASP A 148 -5.05 -2.44 -6.93
N THR A 149 -5.24 -3.68 -7.36
CA THR A 149 -6.08 -4.01 -8.53
C THR A 149 -7.12 -5.04 -8.16
N TYR A 150 -8.34 -4.81 -8.62
CA TYR A 150 -9.46 -5.71 -8.45
C TYR A 150 -10.36 -5.72 -9.69
N LYS A 151 -10.57 -6.90 -10.29
CA LYS A 151 -11.37 -7.07 -11.53
C LYS A 151 -10.94 -6.12 -12.64
N LYS A 152 -9.62 -5.99 -12.84
CA LYS A 152 -8.99 -5.10 -13.84
C LYS A 152 -9.23 -3.61 -13.59
N LYS A 153 -9.70 -3.23 -12.41
CA LYS A 153 -9.84 -1.87 -11.96
C LYS A 153 -8.71 -1.53 -11.02
N ILE A 154 -7.94 -0.50 -11.36
CA ILE A 154 -6.83 -0.01 -10.53
C ILE A 154 -7.38 0.94 -9.47
N PHE A 155 -6.92 0.77 -8.23
CA PHE A 155 -7.08 1.69 -7.11
C PHE A 155 -5.72 2.28 -6.79
N LEU A 156 -5.57 3.58 -7.02
CA LEU A 156 -4.32 4.30 -6.93
C LEU A 156 -4.43 5.40 -5.87
N TYR A 157 -3.61 5.31 -4.82
CA TYR A 157 -3.55 6.29 -3.74
C TYR A 157 -2.13 6.83 -3.63
N GLY A 158 -1.99 8.12 -3.37
CA GLY A 158 -0.65 8.67 -3.23
C GLY A 158 -0.63 10.17 -3.00
N ILE A 159 0.60 10.69 -3.00
CA ILE A 159 0.87 12.11 -2.92
C ILE A 159 1.80 12.47 -4.07
N ALA A 160 1.39 13.41 -4.91
CA ALA A 160 2.18 13.97 -5.98
C ALA A 160 2.78 15.31 -5.57
N PHE A 161 4.02 15.59 -5.97
CA PHE A 161 4.65 16.88 -5.76
C PHE A 161 4.05 17.97 -6.66
N THR A 162 3.64 17.59 -7.86
CA THR A 162 3.11 18.51 -8.87
C THR A 162 1.91 17.90 -9.59
N THR A 163 1.13 18.76 -10.24
CA THR A 163 0.06 18.33 -11.14
C THR A 163 0.60 17.48 -12.29
N ASP A 164 1.76 17.84 -12.86
CA ASP A 164 2.40 17.07 -13.94
C ASP A 164 2.74 15.63 -13.49
N GLU A 165 3.27 15.44 -12.26
CA GLU A 165 3.53 14.12 -11.72
C GLU A 165 2.23 13.31 -11.57
N LYS A 166 1.17 13.94 -11.06
CA LYS A 166 -0.14 13.32 -10.94
C LYS A 166 -0.68 12.86 -12.29
N ASP A 167 -0.58 13.72 -13.31
CA ASP A 167 -1.06 13.42 -14.66
C ASP A 167 -0.26 12.30 -15.31
N GLU A 168 1.07 12.28 -15.14
CA GLU A 168 1.92 11.19 -15.62
C GLU A 168 1.55 9.84 -14.96
N VAL A 169 1.35 9.79 -13.65
CA VAL A 169 0.92 8.55 -12.98
C VAL A 169 -0.44 8.08 -13.47
N LEU A 170 -1.38 8.99 -13.69
CA LEU A 170 -2.70 8.65 -14.22
C LEU A 170 -2.62 8.15 -15.67
N LYS A 171 -1.73 8.72 -16.47
CA LYS A 171 -1.46 8.28 -17.84
C LYS A 171 -0.91 6.86 -17.84
N GLU A 172 0.18 6.60 -17.08
CA GLU A 172 0.75 5.27 -16.94
C GLU A 172 -0.31 4.23 -16.53
N ALA A 173 -1.18 4.57 -15.56
CA ALA A 173 -2.22 3.66 -15.11
C ALA A 173 -3.27 3.34 -16.19
N LYS A 174 -3.61 4.30 -17.03
CA LYS A 174 -4.58 4.12 -18.14
C LYS A 174 -4.00 3.37 -19.33
N GLU A 175 -2.67 3.44 -19.53
CA GLU A 175 -1.97 2.76 -20.62
C GLU A 175 -1.68 1.28 -20.36
N ILE A 176 -1.87 0.80 -19.12
CA ILE A 176 -1.67 -0.61 -18.79
C ILE A 176 -2.70 -1.48 -19.53
N PRO A 177 -2.26 -2.50 -20.27
CA PRO A 177 -3.15 -3.41 -20.99
C PRO A 177 -4.19 -4.07 -20.08
N ASP A 178 -5.37 -4.32 -20.63
CA ASP A 178 -6.47 -4.99 -19.93
C ASP A 178 -7.12 -4.18 -18.78
N VAL A 179 -6.68 -2.98 -18.47
CA VAL A 179 -7.30 -2.12 -17.46
C VAL A 179 -8.66 -1.65 -17.93
N LYS A 180 -9.68 -1.79 -17.06
CA LYS A 180 -11.06 -1.35 -17.33
C LYS A 180 -11.34 0.05 -16.80
N ASP A 181 -10.72 0.39 -15.67
CA ASP A 181 -10.98 1.66 -15.00
C ASP A 181 -9.86 1.98 -14.01
N VAL A 182 -9.65 3.26 -13.73
CA VAL A 182 -8.68 3.77 -12.76
C VAL A 182 -9.39 4.68 -11.76
N VAL A 183 -9.41 4.25 -10.51
CA VAL A 183 -9.92 5.01 -9.37
C VAL A 183 -8.75 5.59 -8.62
N ALA A 184 -8.49 6.87 -8.81
CA ALA A 184 -7.36 7.55 -8.17
C ALA A 184 -7.79 8.47 -7.04
N SER A 185 -6.98 8.49 -5.98
CA SER A 185 -7.00 9.50 -4.91
C SER A 185 -5.58 9.97 -4.67
N ILE A 186 -5.15 10.91 -5.49
CA ILE A 186 -3.83 11.50 -5.44
C ILE A 186 -3.97 12.91 -4.84
N ILE A 187 -3.31 13.11 -3.71
CA ILE A 187 -3.26 14.39 -2.99
C ILE A 187 -2.08 15.17 -3.56
N LEU A 188 -2.25 16.44 -3.85
CA LEU A 188 -1.14 17.33 -4.17
C LEU A 188 -0.44 17.80 -2.88
N VAL A 189 0.86 18.06 -2.96
CA VAL A 189 1.64 18.58 -1.82
C VAL A 189 1.05 19.89 -1.30
N GLU A 190 0.56 20.74 -2.19
CA GLU A 190 -0.09 22.02 -1.84
C GLU A 190 -1.38 21.85 -1.02
N ASP A 191 -2.05 20.67 -1.12
CA ASP A 191 -3.26 20.33 -0.37
C ASP A 191 -2.96 19.66 0.98
N LEU A 192 -1.68 19.44 1.32
CA LEU A 192 -1.29 18.89 2.60
C LEU A 192 -1.44 19.92 3.73
N ARG A 193 -1.63 19.41 4.94
CA ARG A 193 -1.61 20.30 6.13
C ARG A 193 -0.26 21.00 6.22
N ILE A 194 -0.28 22.31 6.18
CA ILE A 194 0.89 23.11 6.55
C ILE A 194 0.99 23.00 8.07
N GLN A 195 2.02 22.32 8.57
CA GLN A 195 2.34 22.40 9.98
C GLN A 195 2.83 23.82 10.25
N LYS A 196 2.02 24.59 10.99
CA LYS A 196 2.52 25.86 11.55
C LYS A 196 3.62 25.49 12.55
N ASN A 197 4.86 25.84 12.20
CA ASN A 197 5.99 25.85 13.14
C ASN A 197 5.71 26.83 14.25
#